data_8ecdf11945549fb2696b8dab4bbafb68
#
_entry.id   8ecdf11945549fb2696b8dab4bbafb68
#
_cell.length_a   1.000
_cell.length_b   1.000
_cell.length_c   1.000
_cell.angle_alpha   90.00
_cell.angle_beta   90.00
_cell.angle_gamma   90.00
#
_symmetry.space_group_name_H-M   'P 1'
#
loop_
_entity.id
_entity.type
_entity.pdbx_description
1 polymer ?
#
loop_
_entity_poly.entity_id
_entity_poly.type
_entity_poly.pdbx_seq_one_letter_code
_entity_poly.pdbx_strand_id
1 'polypeptide(L)'
;MFLHNGKTTDLFIQDALKISKNVDKRELDVLMSVGEQVTIAKLAMCLKSLGYEAVSLTGWQVPIKTDCNYGDANIEQINLNRIKKELDNNKIVIAAGFQGINEGTNDITTLRKRGIRYNSSSTCCSIKSRKM
;
A
#
# COMPACT_ATOMS: atom_id res chain seq x y z
N MET A 1 -7.97 -6.65 2.19
CA MET A 1 -7.08 -7.56 1.44
C MET A 1 -5.93 -6.75 0.87
N PHE A 2 -4.70 -7.14 1.17
CA PHE A 2 -3.49 -6.52 0.63
C PHE A 2 -2.97 -7.41 -0.50
N LEU A 3 -2.72 -6.83 -1.67
CA LEU A 3 -2.23 -7.52 -2.85
C LEU A 3 -0.83 -7.02 -3.20
N HIS A 4 0.04 -7.94 -3.51
CA HIS A 4 1.39 -7.66 -4.00
C HIS A 4 1.67 -8.47 -5.26
N ASN A 5 2.08 -7.81 -6.34
CA ASN A 5 2.48 -8.46 -7.58
C ASN A 5 4.02 -8.36 -7.75
N GLY A 6 4.74 -9.33 -7.19
CA GLY A 6 6.19 -9.35 -7.18
C GLY A 6 6.86 -9.23 -8.56
N LYS A 7 6.26 -9.81 -9.59
CA LYS A 7 6.80 -9.74 -10.97
C LYS A 7 6.81 -8.32 -11.53
N THR A 8 5.77 -7.53 -11.26
CA THR A 8 5.69 -6.13 -11.72
C THR A 8 6.73 -5.26 -11.02
N THR A 9 6.94 -5.47 -9.72
CA THR A 9 7.97 -4.74 -8.96
C THR A 9 9.37 -5.04 -9.49
N ASP A 10 9.67 -6.30 -9.80
CA ASP A 10 10.98 -6.70 -10.33
C ASP A 10 11.23 -6.08 -11.72
N LEU A 11 10.21 -5.99 -12.57
CA LEU A 11 10.27 -5.29 -13.86
C LEU A 11 10.57 -3.80 -13.69
N PHE A 12 9.90 -3.12 -12.77
CA PHE A 12 10.15 -1.70 -12.50
C PHE A 12 11.56 -1.44 -11.99
N ILE A 13 12.10 -2.30 -11.13
CA ILE A 13 13.50 -2.21 -10.68
C ILE A 13 14.46 -2.39 -11.86
N GLN A 14 14.21 -3.36 -12.74
CA GLN A 14 15.04 -3.59 -13.92
C GLN A 14 14.99 -2.40 -14.87
N ASP A 15 13.82 -1.80 -15.09
CA ASP A 15 13.67 -0.63 -15.97
C ASP A 15 14.37 0.60 -15.36
N ALA A 16 14.27 0.81 -14.06
CA ALA A 16 15.01 1.87 -13.38
C ALA A 16 16.54 1.70 -13.52
N LEU A 17 17.06 0.47 -13.39
CA LEU A 17 18.48 0.18 -13.55
C LEU A 17 18.99 0.36 -14.99
N LYS A 18 18.12 0.27 -16.01
CA LYS A 18 18.47 0.62 -17.40
C LYS A 18 18.67 2.12 -17.57
N ILE A 19 17.96 2.95 -16.82
CA ILE A 19 18.08 4.41 -16.84
C ILE A 19 19.38 4.85 -16.16
N SER A 20 19.65 4.32 -14.96
CA SER A 20 20.84 4.65 -14.18
C SER A 20 21.28 3.49 -13.30
N LYS A 21 22.61 3.28 -13.19
CA LYS A 21 23.16 2.33 -12.23
C LYS A 21 22.99 2.77 -10.79
N ASN A 22 22.84 4.07 -10.55
CA ASN A 22 22.62 4.67 -9.24
C ASN A 22 21.24 5.35 -9.25
N VAL A 23 20.19 4.55 -9.06
CA VAL A 23 18.81 5.03 -9.06
C VAL A 23 18.55 5.79 -7.75
N ASP A 24 17.93 6.96 -7.84
CA ASP A 24 17.45 7.68 -6.68
C ASP A 24 16.36 6.88 -5.96
N LYS A 25 16.51 6.70 -4.65
CA LYS A 25 15.63 5.83 -3.86
C LYS A 25 14.23 6.40 -3.74
N ARG A 26 14.08 7.71 -3.64
CA ARG A 26 12.77 8.37 -3.57
C ARG A 26 11.98 8.13 -4.87
N GLU A 27 12.63 8.33 -6.02
CA GLU A 27 11.99 8.12 -7.33
C GLU A 27 11.68 6.63 -7.58
N LEU A 28 12.53 5.74 -7.06
CA LEU A 28 12.26 4.30 -7.13
C LEU A 28 11.02 3.92 -6.32
N ASP A 29 10.84 4.50 -5.14
CA ASP A 29 9.65 4.28 -4.30
C ASP A 29 8.38 4.74 -5.02
N VAL A 30 8.41 5.89 -5.68
CA VAL A 30 7.31 6.38 -6.52
C VAL A 30 6.99 5.39 -7.62
N LEU A 31 7.98 4.93 -8.37
CA LEU A 31 7.80 3.96 -9.46
C LEU A 31 7.21 2.64 -8.95
N MET A 32 7.73 2.11 -7.83
CA MET A 32 7.29 0.84 -7.28
C MET A 32 5.87 0.89 -6.73
N SER A 33 5.42 2.05 -6.23
CA SER A 33 4.07 2.24 -5.71
C SER A 33 2.98 2.07 -6.78
N VAL A 34 3.29 2.35 -8.04
CA VAL A 34 2.34 2.25 -9.17
C VAL A 34 1.84 0.82 -9.36
N GLY A 35 2.70 -0.18 -9.18
CA GLY A 35 2.32 -1.58 -9.35
C GLY A 35 1.15 -2.01 -8.47
N GLU A 36 1.16 -1.60 -7.21
CA GLU A 36 0.09 -1.89 -6.26
C GLU A 36 -1.20 -1.15 -6.62
N GLN A 37 -1.09 0.11 -7.07
CA GLN A 37 -2.25 0.91 -7.48
C GLN A 37 -2.99 0.28 -8.67
N VAL A 38 -2.24 -0.19 -9.67
CA VAL A 38 -2.82 -0.90 -10.83
C VAL A 38 -3.55 -2.16 -10.37
N THR A 39 -2.98 -2.92 -9.45
CA THR A 39 -3.54 -4.18 -8.98
C THR A 39 -4.84 -3.97 -8.20
N ILE A 40 -4.87 -3.03 -7.25
CA ILE A 40 -6.06 -2.76 -6.45
C ILE A 40 -7.21 -2.20 -7.30
N ALA A 41 -6.89 -1.34 -8.29
CA ALA A 41 -7.88 -0.79 -9.19
C ALA A 41 -8.54 -1.88 -10.06
N LYS A 42 -7.74 -2.77 -10.65
CA LYS A 42 -8.25 -3.90 -11.45
C LYS A 42 -9.14 -4.82 -10.63
N LEU A 43 -8.74 -5.13 -9.38
CA LEU A 43 -9.55 -5.97 -8.50
C LEU A 43 -10.86 -5.28 -8.12
N ALA A 44 -10.84 -3.98 -7.83
CA ALA A 44 -12.06 -3.22 -7.54
C ALA A 44 -13.03 -3.23 -8.73
N MET A 45 -12.51 -3.05 -9.96
CA MET A 45 -13.32 -3.14 -11.18
C MET A 45 -13.93 -4.53 -11.34
N CYS A 46 -13.14 -5.59 -11.13
CA CYS A 46 -13.62 -6.96 -11.21
C CYS A 46 -14.73 -7.24 -10.20
N LEU A 47 -14.57 -6.83 -8.95
CA LEU A 47 -15.60 -7.02 -7.93
C LEU A 47 -16.89 -6.26 -8.28
N LYS A 48 -16.76 -5.03 -8.78
CA LYS A 48 -17.93 -4.26 -9.24
C LYS A 48 -18.65 -4.91 -10.42
N SER A 49 -17.92 -5.49 -11.36
CA SER A 49 -18.55 -6.24 -12.48
C SER A 49 -19.30 -7.49 -12.02
N LEU A 50 -18.96 -8.03 -10.86
CA LEU A 50 -19.66 -9.16 -10.22
C LEU A 50 -20.81 -8.71 -9.31
N GLY A 51 -21.14 -7.40 -9.29
CA GLY A 51 -22.25 -6.86 -8.51
C GLY A 51 -21.90 -6.51 -7.06
N TYR A 52 -20.64 -6.55 -6.66
CA TYR A 52 -20.22 -6.16 -5.31
C TYR A 52 -19.82 -4.68 -5.25
N GLU A 53 -20.25 -4.01 -4.20
CA GLU A 53 -19.73 -2.67 -3.89
C GLU A 53 -18.31 -2.77 -3.39
N ALA A 54 -17.34 -2.23 -4.14
CA ALA A 54 -15.93 -2.28 -3.82
C ALA A 54 -15.26 -0.91 -4.03
N VAL A 55 -14.23 -0.62 -3.22
CA VAL A 55 -13.43 0.59 -3.34
C VAL A 55 -11.94 0.26 -3.19
N SER A 56 -11.13 0.79 -4.09
CA SER A 56 -9.66 0.73 -3.98
C SER A 56 -9.16 1.97 -3.27
N LEU A 57 -8.24 1.80 -2.32
CA LEU A 57 -7.61 2.86 -1.56
C LEU A 57 -6.09 2.76 -1.67
N THR A 58 -5.45 3.85 -2.04
CA THR A 58 -4.00 3.99 -2.08
C THR A 58 -3.43 4.23 -0.68
N GLY A 59 -2.10 4.15 -0.54
CA GLY A 59 -1.42 4.33 0.74
C GLY A 59 -1.66 5.70 1.39
N TRP A 60 -1.87 6.76 0.61
CA TRP A 60 -2.20 8.08 1.15
C TRP A 60 -3.70 8.28 1.44
N GLN A 61 -4.59 7.51 0.80
CA GLN A 61 -6.03 7.51 1.11
C GLN A 61 -6.34 6.74 2.39
N VAL A 62 -5.46 5.80 2.75
CA VAL A 62 -5.35 5.18 4.07
C VAL A 62 -4.02 5.60 4.64
N PRO A 63 -3.91 6.78 5.28
CA PRO A 63 -2.61 7.32 5.67
C PRO A 63 -1.80 6.34 6.51
N ILE A 64 -0.92 5.60 5.83
CA ILE A 64 0.10 4.75 6.43
C ILE A 64 1.32 5.64 6.57
N LYS A 65 1.47 6.27 7.73
CA LYS A 65 2.58 7.16 8.02
C LYS A 65 3.85 6.34 8.25
N THR A 66 4.94 6.81 7.67
CA THR A 66 6.24 6.14 7.73
C THR A 66 7.36 7.13 8.06
N ASP A 67 8.50 6.57 8.48
CA ASP A 67 9.76 7.31 8.54
C ASP A 67 10.27 7.70 7.13
N CYS A 68 11.42 8.39 7.07
CA CYS A 68 12.03 8.89 5.82
C CYS A 68 12.98 7.88 5.14
N ASN A 69 12.94 6.59 5.50
CA ASN A 69 13.83 5.59 4.93
C ASN A 69 13.29 5.05 3.61
N TYR A 70 13.59 5.70 2.50
CA TYR A 70 13.17 5.25 1.18
C TYR A 70 13.65 3.83 0.86
N GLY A 71 12.75 2.99 0.34
CA GLY A 71 12.99 1.58 0.01
C GLY A 71 12.93 0.62 1.20
N ASP A 72 12.90 1.12 2.43
CA ASP A 72 12.94 0.32 3.66
C ASP A 72 12.22 1.01 4.83
N ALA A 73 11.12 1.69 4.52
CA ALA A 73 10.39 2.51 5.48
C ALA A 73 9.71 1.67 6.57
N ASN A 74 9.72 2.21 7.79
CA ASN A 74 8.99 1.65 8.93
C ASN A 74 7.67 2.38 9.12
N ILE A 75 6.62 1.62 9.45
CA ILE A 75 5.31 2.18 9.74
C ILE A 75 5.34 2.81 11.14
N GLU A 76 5.01 4.10 11.22
CA GLU A 76 4.87 4.84 12.48
C GLU A 76 3.42 4.88 12.95
N GLN A 77 2.49 5.10 12.02
CA GLN A 77 1.06 5.20 12.34
C GLN A 77 0.19 4.79 11.15
N ILE A 78 -0.98 4.24 11.41
CA ILE A 78 -2.00 3.96 10.40
C ILE A 78 -3.31 4.62 10.82
N ASN A 79 -3.88 5.43 9.94
CA ASN A 79 -5.21 6.00 10.16
C ASN A 79 -6.28 5.15 9.46
N LEU A 80 -7.08 4.45 10.25
CA LEU A 80 -8.12 3.54 9.76
C LEU A 80 -9.48 4.20 9.54
N ASN A 81 -9.63 5.50 9.76
CA ASN A 81 -10.94 6.17 9.69
C ASN A 81 -11.60 6.02 8.31
N ARG A 82 -10.80 6.16 7.24
CA ARG A 82 -11.33 5.98 5.88
C ARG A 82 -11.76 4.53 5.62
N ILE A 83 -10.99 3.56 6.07
CA ILE A 83 -11.34 2.14 5.93
C ILE A 83 -12.64 1.84 6.67
N LYS A 84 -12.76 2.28 7.92
CA LYS A 84 -13.96 2.07 8.73
C LYS A 84 -15.19 2.64 8.06
N LYS A 85 -15.10 3.90 7.57
CA LYS A 85 -16.21 4.57 6.85
C LYS A 85 -16.70 3.78 5.65
N GLU A 86 -15.80 3.20 4.84
CA GLU A 86 -16.20 2.44 3.67
C GLU A 86 -16.77 1.05 4.04
N LEU A 87 -16.24 0.43 5.11
CA LEU A 87 -16.79 -0.82 5.65
C LEU A 87 -18.18 -0.62 6.26
N ASP A 88 -18.42 0.48 6.96
CA ASP A 88 -19.72 0.83 7.53
C ASP A 88 -20.77 1.05 6.41
N ASN A 89 -20.33 1.43 5.21
CA ASN A 89 -21.16 1.51 4.01
C ASN A 89 -21.27 0.17 3.26
N ASN A 90 -20.95 -0.96 3.90
CA ASN A 90 -21.00 -2.32 3.33
C ASN A 90 -20.16 -2.50 2.06
N LYS A 91 -19.06 -1.75 1.89
CA LYS A 91 -18.16 -1.90 0.74
C LYS A 91 -17.00 -2.84 1.06
N ILE A 92 -16.56 -3.56 0.02
CA ILE A 92 -15.29 -4.30 0.07
C ILE A 92 -14.16 -3.30 -0.12
N VAL A 93 -13.28 -3.19 0.87
CA VAL A 93 -12.13 -2.28 0.84
C VAL A 93 -10.88 -3.03 0.40
N ILE A 94 -10.23 -2.52 -0.66
CA ILE A 94 -9.00 -3.04 -1.20
C ILE A 94 -7.93 -1.97 -1.02
N ALA A 95 -7.07 -2.12 -0.01
CA ALA A 95 -6.00 -1.18 0.24
C ALA A 95 -4.70 -1.59 -0.45
N ALA A 96 -4.01 -0.64 -1.07
CA ALA A 96 -2.66 -0.86 -1.57
C ALA A 96 -1.73 -1.12 -0.37
N GLY A 97 -1.03 -2.24 -0.42
CA GLY A 97 0.05 -2.54 0.51
C GLY A 97 1.39 -1.98 0.05
N PHE A 98 2.46 -2.28 0.76
CA PHE A 98 3.84 -1.98 0.38
C PHE A 98 4.19 -0.50 0.25
N GLN A 99 3.29 0.44 0.42
CA GLN A 99 3.51 1.87 0.31
C GLN A 99 3.00 2.62 1.54
N GLY A 100 3.68 3.68 1.87
CA GLY A 100 3.29 4.63 2.90
C GLY A 100 3.59 6.05 2.48
N ILE A 101 3.45 6.97 3.40
CA ILE A 101 3.73 8.39 3.19
C ILE A 101 4.56 8.93 4.35
N ASN A 102 5.64 9.62 4.04
CA ASN A 102 6.39 10.37 5.04
C ASN A 102 5.60 11.63 5.44
N GLU A 103 5.34 11.80 6.73
CA GLU A 103 4.52 12.93 7.20
C GLU A 103 5.21 14.29 7.02
N GLY A 104 6.55 14.33 7.07
CA GLY A 104 7.31 15.59 6.96
C GLY A 104 7.38 16.15 5.56
N THR A 105 7.53 15.28 4.55
CA THR A 105 7.71 15.67 3.14
C THR A 105 6.51 15.37 2.26
N ASN A 106 5.57 14.55 2.73
CA ASN A 106 4.48 13.95 1.94
C ASN A 106 4.98 13.08 0.78
N ASP A 107 6.21 12.60 0.84
CA ASP A 107 6.75 11.70 -0.16
C ASP A 107 6.21 10.27 0.02
N ILE A 108 6.04 9.59 -1.09
CA ILE A 108 5.73 8.16 -1.09
C ILE A 108 6.98 7.39 -0.65
N THR A 109 6.77 6.44 0.25
CA THR A 109 7.79 5.50 0.72
C THR A 109 7.36 4.08 0.46
N THR A 110 8.30 3.17 0.22
CA THR A 110 8.00 1.75 0.17
C THR A 110 8.45 1.04 1.45
N LEU A 111 7.59 0.12 1.90
CA LEU A 111 7.83 -0.64 3.10
C LEU A 111 8.81 -1.78 2.83
N ARG A 112 9.54 -2.19 3.85
CA ARG A 112 10.50 -3.28 3.77
C ARG A 112 9.90 -4.56 3.18
N LYS A 113 10.56 -5.14 2.17
CA LYS A 113 10.14 -6.37 1.48
C LYS A 113 10.16 -7.64 2.38
N ARG A 114 10.82 -7.60 3.54
CA ARG A 114 10.93 -8.72 4.48
C ARG A 114 9.97 -8.54 5.64
N GLY A 115 8.89 -9.32 5.58
CA GLY A 115 8.01 -9.67 6.68
C GLY A 115 7.84 -8.57 7.74
N ILE A 116 6.67 -7.99 7.77
CA ILE A 116 6.26 -6.99 8.74
C ILE A 116 6.74 -7.41 10.14
N ARG A 117 7.88 -6.91 10.58
CA ARG A 117 8.23 -6.93 12.00
C ARG A 117 7.47 -5.80 12.64
N TYR A 118 6.31 -6.13 13.18
CA TYR A 118 5.62 -5.22 14.06
C TYR A 118 6.50 -4.99 15.29
N ASN A 119 6.98 -3.77 15.48
CA ASN A 119 7.44 -3.38 16.80
C ASN A 119 6.25 -3.52 17.74
N SER A 120 6.45 -4.22 18.83
CA SER A 120 5.43 -4.64 19.82
C SER A 120 4.71 -3.50 20.55
N SER A 121 4.87 -2.26 20.13
CA SER A 121 4.16 -1.08 20.64
C SER A 121 3.04 -0.58 19.72
N SER A 122 2.91 -1.06 18.49
CA SER A 122 1.78 -0.71 17.63
C SER A 122 0.72 -1.82 17.70
N THR A 123 -0.38 -1.51 18.32
CA THR A 123 -1.55 -2.37 18.48
C THR A 123 -2.00 -2.90 17.12
N CYS A 124 -1.74 -4.18 16.88
CA CYS A 124 -2.23 -4.89 15.72
C CYS A 124 -3.77 -5.02 15.85
N CYS A 125 -4.51 -4.12 15.19
CA CYS A 125 -5.95 -4.31 15.03
C CYS A 125 -6.16 -5.47 14.04
N SER A 126 -6.29 -6.68 14.57
CA SER A 126 -6.87 -7.78 13.81
C SER A 126 -8.34 -7.45 13.53
N ILE A 127 -8.64 -7.09 12.30
CA ILE A 127 -10.03 -6.98 11.83
C ILE A 127 -10.58 -8.40 11.78
N LYS A 128 -11.30 -8.81 12.82
CA LYS A 128 -12.10 -10.03 12.78
C LYS A 128 -13.21 -9.81 11.76
N SER A 129 -13.17 -10.56 10.66
CA SER A 129 -14.32 -10.67 9.76
C SER A 129 -15.49 -11.23 10.59
N ARG A 130 -16.57 -10.47 10.75
CA ARG A 130 -17.85 -11.02 11.19
C ARG A 130 -18.31 -11.97 10.08
N LYS A 131 -18.32 -13.24 10.38
CA LYS A 131 -19.11 -14.21 9.63
C LYS A 131 -20.59 -13.84 9.84
N MET A 132 -21.29 -13.61 8.75
CA MET A 132 -22.73 -13.79 8.71
C MET A 132 -23.04 -15.28 8.74
#